data_987e559f7a39f3ca779c6d7a36e83bcd
#
_entry.id   987e559f7a39f3ca779c6d7a36e83bcd
#
_cell.length_a   1.000
_cell.length_b   1.000
_cell.length_c   1.000
_cell.angle_alpha   90.00
_cell.angle_beta   90.00
_cell.angle_gamma   90.00
#
_symmetry.space_group_name_H-M   'P 1'
#
loop_
_entity.id
_entity.type
_entity.pdbx_description
1 polymer ?
#
loop_
_entity_poly.entity_id
_entity_poly.type
_entity_poly.pdbx_seq_one_letter_code
_entity_poly.pdbx_strand_id
1 'polypeptide(L)'
;MATSQKFDVVVVGTGPGGYVAAIRCAQLGLSVAAVEDDRPGGVCLNWGCIPTKALLRNAEVVSLCQRAVEFGITLSGFQADYAAAIQRSRRVADRMAKGVEFLFRKNKIALFSGRGVLRSATAVEVAGPKGPQALEAKHVILAAGSAPRSLPGVTIDEGRVISSNGAVRNEQAPRSLVIIGAGAVGVEFADVYASYGVKVTQLEALPRILPVEDEEVSAQMAKTFSRRGIGVRTGVKVSGVKVATAGVTVETDGERIEADQVLMAVGRAAKVTSLGLEALGVTVDRGFVSVSPSMETSVRGLYAVGDMAGGPLLAHKAMAEGVVAAETIAGQHPRPVDYGNVPSCTYARPQVASVGMIEAAARSNGREVAIGRFPFTASGKAVALGETEGFVKVVADKATGEILGVHIIGPEATEIIHEFAVGRTLEATLEEIVHTIHAHPTLSEAALEATLSALGHAIHI
;
A
#
# COMPACT_ATOMS: atom_id res chain seq x y z
N MET A 1 37.92 22.14 3.82
CA MET A 1 36.80 21.72 2.95
C MET A 1 36.70 20.22 3.07
N ALA A 2 35.53 19.66 3.41
CA ALA A 2 35.36 18.21 3.42
C ALA A 2 35.59 17.69 2.00
N THR A 3 36.41 16.65 1.86
CA THR A 3 36.66 15.99 0.57
C THR A 3 35.35 15.38 0.09
N SER A 4 34.87 15.82 -1.09
CA SER A 4 33.67 15.26 -1.71
C SER A 4 33.92 13.80 -2.11
N GLN A 5 32.98 12.90 -1.80
CA GLN A 5 33.02 11.51 -2.25
C GLN A 5 32.28 11.38 -3.57
N LYS A 6 32.83 10.63 -4.54
CA LYS A 6 32.31 10.50 -5.90
C LYS A 6 31.72 9.12 -6.15
N PHE A 7 30.54 9.12 -6.76
CA PHE A 7 29.80 7.91 -7.15
C PHE A 7 29.26 8.06 -8.58
N ASP A 8 28.84 6.97 -9.20
CA ASP A 8 28.06 7.05 -10.42
C ASP A 8 26.62 7.46 -10.11
N VAL A 9 26.06 6.95 -9.01
CA VAL A 9 24.68 7.21 -8.61
C VAL A 9 24.61 7.51 -7.10
N VAL A 10 23.88 8.57 -6.74
CA VAL A 10 23.41 8.82 -5.35
C VAL A 10 21.91 8.64 -5.29
N VAL A 11 21.42 7.79 -4.39
CA VAL A 11 19.99 7.57 -4.13
C VAL A 11 19.60 8.26 -2.83
N VAL A 12 18.66 9.19 -2.87
CA VAL A 12 18.17 9.93 -1.70
C VAL A 12 16.84 9.34 -1.23
N GLY A 13 16.88 8.63 -0.10
CA GLY A 13 15.81 7.83 0.47
C GLY A 13 15.98 6.34 0.12
N THR A 14 15.81 5.47 1.13
CA THR A 14 15.96 4.01 0.97
C THR A 14 14.67 3.25 1.24
N GLY A 15 13.51 3.87 0.94
CA GLY A 15 12.24 3.19 0.82
C GLY A 15 12.24 2.17 -0.33
N PRO A 16 11.12 1.47 -0.60
CA PRO A 16 11.06 0.42 -1.61
C PRO A 16 11.63 0.81 -2.98
N GLY A 17 11.29 1.96 -3.51
CA GLY A 17 11.86 2.45 -4.77
C GLY A 17 13.36 2.69 -4.68
N GLY A 18 13.81 3.34 -3.59
CA GLY A 18 15.21 3.74 -3.43
C GLY A 18 16.15 2.57 -3.19
N TYR A 19 15.83 1.62 -2.27
CA TYR A 19 16.74 0.51 -2.04
C TYR A 19 16.81 -0.45 -3.24
N VAL A 20 15.70 -0.64 -3.95
CA VAL A 20 15.69 -1.47 -5.17
C VAL A 20 16.50 -0.80 -6.28
N ALA A 21 16.31 0.50 -6.51
CA ALA A 21 17.11 1.26 -7.48
C ALA A 21 18.61 1.20 -7.17
N ALA A 22 18.99 1.41 -5.89
CA ALA A 22 20.38 1.35 -5.46
C ALA A 22 21.01 -0.03 -5.71
N ILE A 23 20.31 -1.11 -5.37
CA ILE A 23 20.77 -2.48 -5.60
C ILE A 23 20.88 -2.76 -7.10
N ARG A 24 19.87 -2.36 -7.89
CA ARG A 24 19.88 -2.59 -9.34
C ARG A 24 21.02 -1.84 -10.03
N CYS A 25 21.27 -0.56 -9.68
CA CYS A 25 22.42 0.20 -10.15
C CYS A 25 23.74 -0.53 -9.84
N ALA A 26 23.92 -1.02 -8.61
CA ALA A 26 25.13 -1.75 -8.21
C ALA A 26 25.30 -3.07 -8.99
N GLN A 27 24.20 -3.81 -9.25
CA GLN A 27 24.21 -5.02 -10.07
C GLN A 27 24.60 -4.75 -11.53
N LEU A 28 24.33 -3.54 -12.02
CA LEU A 28 24.70 -3.07 -13.35
C LEU A 28 26.14 -2.48 -13.40
N GLY A 29 26.90 -2.63 -12.32
CA GLY A 29 28.32 -2.25 -12.25
C GLY A 29 28.59 -0.79 -11.88
N LEU A 30 27.55 -0.03 -11.49
CA LEU A 30 27.69 1.36 -11.07
C LEU A 30 28.12 1.46 -9.60
N SER A 31 28.94 2.46 -9.27
CA SER A 31 29.25 2.81 -7.88
C SER A 31 28.10 3.62 -7.28
N VAL A 32 27.57 3.17 -6.13
CA VAL A 32 26.33 3.69 -5.54
C VAL A 32 26.51 4.14 -4.11
N ALA A 33 26.00 5.35 -3.80
CA ALA A 33 25.71 5.80 -2.45
C ALA A 33 24.20 5.88 -2.20
N ALA A 34 23.76 5.47 -1.03
CA ALA A 34 22.39 5.61 -0.56
C ALA A 34 22.35 6.52 0.67
N VAL A 35 21.41 7.45 0.72
CA VAL A 35 21.23 8.43 1.81
C VAL A 35 19.89 8.15 2.49
N GLU A 36 19.88 8.00 3.82
CA GLU A 36 18.65 7.73 4.59
C GLU A 36 18.62 8.56 5.87
N ASP A 37 17.51 9.25 6.11
CA ASP A 37 17.32 10.13 7.27
C ASP A 37 16.72 9.42 8.49
N ASP A 38 16.18 8.22 8.34
CA ASP A 38 15.60 7.41 9.41
C ASP A 38 16.22 5.98 9.40
N ARG A 39 15.55 5.05 8.76
CA ARG A 39 15.94 3.62 8.76
C ARG A 39 15.85 3.03 7.35
N PRO A 40 16.83 2.19 6.94
CA PRO A 40 16.76 1.48 5.67
C PRO A 40 15.44 0.71 5.49
N GLY A 41 14.88 0.80 4.26
CA GLY A 41 13.57 0.26 3.95
C GLY A 41 12.43 1.27 4.03
N GLY A 42 12.70 2.49 4.54
CA GLY A 42 11.77 3.61 4.56
C GLY A 42 10.45 3.31 5.28
N VAL A 43 9.40 4.06 4.93
CA VAL A 43 8.08 3.94 5.57
C VAL A 43 7.51 2.53 5.45
N CYS A 44 7.57 1.90 4.28
CA CYS A 44 6.93 0.59 4.05
C CYS A 44 7.43 -0.49 5.03
N LEU A 45 8.75 -0.63 5.19
CA LEU A 45 9.32 -1.67 6.03
C LEU A 45 9.25 -1.32 7.52
N ASN A 46 9.32 -0.03 7.88
CA ASN A 46 9.45 0.40 9.26
C ASN A 46 8.15 0.91 9.89
N TRP A 47 7.30 1.63 9.12
CA TRP A 47 6.18 2.41 9.64
C TRP A 47 4.86 2.19 8.88
N GLY A 48 4.84 1.31 7.87
CA GLY A 48 3.70 1.10 6.98
C GLY A 48 3.40 -0.37 6.72
N CYS A 49 3.67 -0.82 5.49
CA CYS A 49 3.24 -2.11 4.96
C CYS A 49 3.56 -3.28 5.88
N ILE A 50 4.83 -3.48 6.22
CA ILE A 50 5.28 -4.68 6.93
C ILE A 50 4.77 -4.74 8.38
N PRO A 51 4.93 -3.70 9.22
CA PRO A 51 4.38 -3.76 10.56
C PRO A 51 2.86 -3.87 10.58
N THR A 52 2.15 -3.22 9.66
CA THR A 52 0.68 -3.34 9.56
C THR A 52 0.24 -4.75 9.18
N LYS A 53 0.90 -5.39 8.20
CA LYS A 53 0.58 -6.78 7.82
C LYS A 53 0.90 -7.75 8.96
N ALA A 54 1.95 -7.50 9.74
CA ALA A 54 2.20 -8.28 10.95
C ALA A 54 1.08 -8.12 12.00
N LEU A 55 0.50 -6.93 12.15
CA LEU A 55 -0.65 -6.68 13.03
C LEU A 55 -1.93 -7.31 12.48
N LEU A 56 -2.18 -7.25 11.18
CA LEU A 56 -3.33 -7.90 10.54
C LEU A 56 -3.27 -9.42 10.72
N ARG A 57 -2.07 -10.03 10.58
CA ARG A 57 -1.91 -11.46 10.89
C ARG A 57 -2.19 -11.78 12.36
N ASN A 58 -1.79 -10.92 13.29
CA ASN A 58 -2.18 -11.09 14.70
C ASN A 58 -3.69 -10.99 14.89
N ALA A 59 -4.34 -10.01 14.26
CA ALA A 59 -5.80 -9.83 14.29
C ALA A 59 -6.55 -11.04 13.73
N GLU A 60 -6.02 -11.65 12.67
CA GLU A 60 -6.53 -12.90 12.11
C GLU A 60 -6.43 -14.05 13.12
N VAL A 61 -5.28 -14.22 13.76
CA VAL A 61 -5.10 -15.26 14.80
C VAL A 61 -6.04 -15.04 15.96
N VAL A 62 -6.25 -13.80 16.42
CA VAL A 62 -7.24 -13.47 17.46
C VAL A 62 -8.65 -13.91 17.03
N SER A 63 -9.03 -13.62 15.80
CA SER A 63 -10.32 -14.04 15.24
C SER A 63 -10.47 -15.57 15.16
N LEU A 64 -9.42 -16.27 14.76
CA LEU A 64 -9.42 -17.74 14.76
C LEU A 64 -9.59 -18.30 16.17
N CYS A 65 -8.91 -17.72 17.17
CA CYS A 65 -9.13 -18.11 18.56
C CYS A 65 -10.56 -17.86 19.05
N GLN A 66 -11.19 -16.76 18.62
CA GLN A 66 -12.60 -16.48 18.93
C GLN A 66 -13.56 -17.49 18.31
N ARG A 67 -13.19 -18.05 17.15
CA ARG A 67 -13.95 -19.04 16.39
C ARG A 67 -13.45 -20.47 16.59
N ALA A 68 -12.60 -20.73 17.58
CA ALA A 68 -11.94 -22.03 17.79
C ALA A 68 -12.93 -23.21 17.85
N VAL A 69 -14.13 -23.01 18.39
CA VAL A 69 -15.17 -24.03 18.49
C VAL A 69 -15.63 -24.54 17.11
N GLU A 70 -15.62 -23.70 16.06
CA GLU A 70 -15.95 -24.11 14.70
C GLU A 70 -14.97 -25.16 14.16
N PHE A 71 -13.75 -25.20 14.69
CA PHE A 71 -12.70 -26.15 14.35
C PHE A 71 -12.54 -27.29 15.35
N GLY A 72 -13.52 -27.47 16.26
CA GLY A 72 -13.49 -28.51 17.28
C GLY A 72 -12.49 -28.25 18.41
N ILE A 73 -12.02 -27.02 18.56
CA ILE A 73 -11.03 -26.62 19.58
C ILE A 73 -11.75 -25.90 20.72
N THR A 74 -11.61 -26.41 21.95
CA THR A 74 -12.12 -25.75 23.15
C THR A 74 -10.97 -25.03 23.85
N LEU A 75 -11.12 -23.71 24.01
CA LEU A 75 -10.18 -22.87 24.77
C LEU A 75 -10.79 -22.59 26.15
N SER A 76 -10.07 -22.88 27.23
CA SER A 76 -10.48 -22.55 28.60
C SER A 76 -10.41 -21.06 28.92
N GLY A 77 -10.09 -20.25 27.92
CA GLY A 77 -9.94 -18.81 27.91
C GLY A 77 -8.71 -18.43 27.08
N PHE A 78 -8.75 -17.26 26.45
CA PHE A 78 -7.57 -16.65 25.86
C PHE A 78 -7.63 -15.14 26.09
N GLN A 79 -6.47 -14.52 26.13
CA GLN A 79 -6.33 -13.07 26.19
C GLN A 79 -5.48 -12.60 25.02
N ALA A 80 -6.03 -11.69 24.22
CA ALA A 80 -5.27 -11.04 23.16
C ALA A 80 -4.50 -9.84 23.73
N ASP A 81 -3.18 -9.94 23.79
CA ASP A 81 -2.29 -8.88 24.25
C ASP A 81 -1.90 -7.97 23.09
N TYR A 82 -2.47 -6.77 23.04
CA TYR A 82 -2.21 -5.79 21.99
C TYR A 82 -0.76 -5.27 22.04
N ALA A 83 -0.20 -5.05 23.24
CA ALA A 83 1.19 -4.60 23.39
C ALA A 83 2.18 -5.63 22.81
N ALA A 84 1.97 -6.91 23.12
CA ALA A 84 2.77 -8.00 22.57
C ALA A 84 2.66 -8.08 21.04
N ALA A 85 1.48 -7.79 20.46
CA ALA A 85 1.27 -7.71 19.03
C ALA A 85 2.07 -6.57 18.38
N ILE A 86 2.03 -5.38 18.98
CA ILE A 86 2.85 -4.24 18.53
C ILE A 86 4.34 -4.60 18.60
N GLN A 87 4.82 -5.13 19.71
CA GLN A 87 6.23 -5.53 19.86
C GLN A 87 6.63 -6.59 18.83
N ARG A 88 5.76 -7.57 18.52
CA ARG A 88 6.01 -8.53 17.45
C ARG A 88 6.12 -7.81 16.10
N SER A 89 5.22 -6.90 15.78
CA SER A 89 5.26 -6.14 14.52
C SER A 89 6.55 -5.32 14.39
N ARG A 90 7.03 -4.74 15.48
CA ARG A 90 8.30 -4.01 15.53
C ARG A 90 9.49 -4.93 15.27
N ARG A 91 9.54 -6.12 15.89
CA ARG A 91 10.59 -7.13 15.62
C ARG A 91 10.60 -7.56 14.15
N VAL A 92 9.44 -7.71 13.52
CA VAL A 92 9.34 -8.01 12.08
C VAL A 92 9.92 -6.87 11.24
N ALA A 93 9.56 -5.63 11.53
CA ALA A 93 10.09 -4.44 10.85
C ALA A 93 11.62 -4.34 11.00
N ASP A 94 12.15 -4.55 12.22
CA ASP A 94 13.59 -4.53 12.52
C ASP A 94 14.36 -5.58 11.70
N ARG A 95 13.79 -6.77 11.57
CA ARG A 95 14.37 -7.84 10.75
C ARG A 95 14.45 -7.43 9.28
N MET A 96 13.42 -6.79 8.75
CA MET A 96 13.38 -6.35 7.35
C MET A 96 14.37 -5.21 7.09
N ALA A 97 14.46 -4.23 7.98
CA ALA A 97 15.44 -3.14 7.86
C ALA A 97 16.89 -3.67 7.87
N LYS A 98 17.21 -4.60 8.78
CA LYS A 98 18.51 -5.29 8.80
C LYS A 98 18.78 -6.09 7.53
N GLY A 99 17.72 -6.62 6.89
CA GLY A 99 17.81 -7.27 5.58
C GLY A 99 18.28 -6.32 4.50
N VAL A 100 17.73 -5.09 4.44
CA VAL A 100 18.17 -4.06 3.49
C VAL A 100 19.61 -3.65 3.74
N GLU A 101 20.02 -3.44 5.01
CA GLU A 101 21.42 -3.16 5.36
C GLU A 101 22.36 -4.27 4.89
N PHE A 102 21.97 -5.53 5.06
CA PHE A 102 22.73 -6.68 4.57
C PHE A 102 22.88 -6.63 3.04
N LEU A 103 21.78 -6.36 2.31
CA LEU A 103 21.80 -6.24 0.85
C LEU A 103 22.68 -5.10 0.38
N PHE A 104 22.70 -3.96 1.07
CA PHE A 104 23.61 -2.85 0.76
C PHE A 104 25.09 -3.26 0.93
N ARG A 105 25.43 -3.92 2.05
CA ARG A 105 26.80 -4.45 2.25
C ARG A 105 27.19 -5.48 1.17
N LYS A 106 26.29 -6.43 0.85
CA LYS A 106 26.49 -7.44 -0.18
C LYS A 106 26.79 -6.84 -1.55
N ASN A 107 26.09 -5.76 -1.90
CA ASN A 107 26.24 -5.08 -3.18
C ASN A 107 27.24 -3.89 -3.12
N LYS A 108 27.99 -3.73 -2.03
CA LYS A 108 29.00 -2.68 -1.83
C LYS A 108 28.45 -1.25 -1.98
N ILE A 109 27.17 -1.04 -1.61
CA ILE A 109 26.51 0.25 -1.59
C ILE A 109 26.90 1.00 -0.33
N ALA A 110 27.42 2.22 -0.47
CA ALA A 110 27.78 3.08 0.66
C ALA A 110 26.51 3.72 1.26
N LEU A 111 26.21 3.43 2.53
CA LEU A 111 25.06 4.01 3.24
C LEU A 111 25.48 5.24 4.07
N PHE A 112 24.84 6.35 3.82
CA PHE A 112 25.01 7.61 4.55
C PHE A 112 23.76 7.92 5.37
N SER A 113 23.92 8.01 6.69
CA SER A 113 22.83 8.37 7.60
C SER A 113 22.71 9.88 7.69
N GLY A 114 21.54 10.40 7.35
CA GLY A 114 21.23 11.82 7.44
C GLY A 114 20.28 12.26 6.32
N ARG A 115 19.88 13.51 6.40
CA ARG A 115 18.99 14.12 5.40
C ARG A 115 19.79 14.57 4.18
N GLY A 116 19.44 14.03 3.02
CA GLY A 116 19.99 14.43 1.73
C GLY A 116 19.29 15.66 1.16
N VAL A 117 20.05 16.66 0.74
CA VAL A 117 19.56 17.87 0.07
C VAL A 117 20.38 18.10 -1.19
N LEU A 118 19.70 18.29 -2.32
CA LEU A 118 20.34 18.64 -3.58
C LEU A 118 20.98 20.01 -3.52
N ARG A 119 22.24 20.10 -3.97
CA ARG A 119 22.93 21.36 -4.20
C ARG A 119 23.05 21.65 -5.71
N SER A 120 23.05 20.61 -6.52
CA SER A 120 22.92 20.65 -7.97
C SER A 120 22.32 19.32 -8.45
N ALA A 121 22.14 19.16 -9.75
CA ALA A 121 21.70 17.89 -10.35
C ALA A 121 22.68 16.72 -10.08
N THR A 122 23.92 17.03 -9.69
CA THR A 122 25.03 16.07 -9.52
C THR A 122 25.66 16.15 -8.12
N ALA A 123 25.11 16.96 -7.20
CA ALA A 123 25.67 17.15 -5.86
C ALA A 123 24.58 17.05 -4.78
N VAL A 124 24.81 16.18 -3.81
CA VAL A 124 23.95 15.99 -2.63
C VAL A 124 24.74 16.29 -1.37
N GLU A 125 24.20 17.16 -0.53
CA GLU A 125 24.70 17.38 0.83
C GLU A 125 23.89 16.51 1.80
N VAL A 126 24.59 15.76 2.62
CA VAL A 126 24.01 14.93 3.66
C VAL A 126 24.21 15.58 5.03
N ALA A 127 23.13 16.02 5.66
CA ALA A 127 23.13 16.51 7.03
C ALA A 127 22.87 15.34 7.98
N GLY A 128 23.92 14.79 8.56
CA GLY A 128 23.87 13.62 9.42
C GLY A 128 24.63 13.78 10.74
N PRO A 129 24.56 12.79 11.63
CA PRO A 129 25.17 12.82 12.97
C PRO A 129 26.70 12.93 12.95
N LYS A 130 27.34 12.60 11.84
CA LYS A 130 28.80 12.74 11.64
C LYS A 130 29.21 14.11 11.08
N GLY A 131 28.30 15.08 11.07
CA GLY A 131 28.47 16.36 10.41
C GLY A 131 28.08 16.33 8.93
N PRO A 132 28.09 17.50 8.26
CA PRO A 132 27.72 17.60 6.85
C PRO A 132 28.76 16.89 5.96
N GLN A 133 28.25 16.10 5.00
CA GLN A 133 29.04 15.37 4.03
C GLN A 133 28.59 15.74 2.61
N ALA A 134 29.53 15.96 1.70
CA ALA A 134 29.23 16.29 0.30
C ALA A 134 29.44 15.04 -0.57
N LEU A 135 28.44 14.69 -1.36
CA LEU A 135 28.47 13.59 -2.33
C LEU A 135 28.32 14.18 -3.72
N GLU A 136 29.18 13.76 -4.63
CA GLU A 136 29.07 14.06 -6.07
C GLU A 136 28.68 12.79 -6.82
N ALA A 137 27.79 12.92 -7.80
CA ALA A 137 27.34 11.80 -8.62
C ALA A 137 27.13 12.22 -10.08
N LYS A 138 27.21 11.27 -11.01
CA LYS A 138 26.78 11.49 -12.39
C LYS A 138 25.25 11.59 -12.49
N HIS A 139 24.55 10.82 -11.66
CA HIS A 139 23.09 10.75 -11.60
C HIS A 139 22.60 10.75 -10.16
N VAL A 140 21.44 11.33 -9.91
CA VAL A 140 20.76 11.28 -8.60
C VAL A 140 19.36 10.71 -8.76
N ILE A 141 18.98 9.78 -7.89
CA ILE A 141 17.63 9.23 -7.80
C ILE A 141 16.98 9.73 -6.51
N LEU A 142 15.87 10.46 -6.66
CA LEU A 142 15.06 10.93 -5.54
C LEU A 142 14.00 9.87 -5.19
N ALA A 143 14.04 9.36 -3.97
CA ALA A 143 13.13 8.35 -3.44
C ALA A 143 12.70 8.67 -1.99
N ALA A 144 12.54 9.96 -1.66
CA ALA A 144 12.24 10.43 -0.30
C ALA A 144 10.82 10.05 0.20
N GLY A 145 9.98 9.52 -0.69
CA GLY A 145 8.68 8.96 -0.35
C GLY A 145 7.64 10.01 0.04
N SER A 146 6.78 9.66 1.00
CA SER A 146 5.64 10.47 1.44
C SER A 146 5.48 10.46 2.97
N ALA A 147 4.62 11.36 3.46
CA ALA A 147 4.22 11.45 4.86
C ALA A 147 2.68 11.40 4.99
N PRO A 148 2.13 10.94 6.14
CA PRO A 148 0.69 11.04 6.39
C PRO A 148 0.19 12.48 6.26
N ARG A 149 -0.99 12.65 5.65
CA ARG A 149 -1.70 13.93 5.60
C ARG A 149 -2.59 14.09 6.81
N SER A 150 -2.87 15.35 7.16
CA SER A 150 -3.90 15.71 8.13
C SER A 150 -4.98 16.57 7.47
N LEU A 151 -6.09 16.76 8.18
CA LEU A 151 -7.08 17.77 7.84
C LEU A 151 -6.55 19.17 8.19
N PRO A 152 -6.99 20.23 7.47
CA PRO A 152 -6.64 21.59 7.82
C PRO A 152 -6.98 21.91 9.27
N GLY A 153 -6.03 22.49 10.02
CA GLY A 153 -6.21 22.85 11.41
C GLY A 153 -6.14 21.70 12.43
N VAL A 154 -5.95 20.45 11.98
CA VAL A 154 -5.78 19.29 12.87
C VAL A 154 -4.32 18.88 12.93
N THR A 155 -3.74 18.91 14.13
CA THR A 155 -2.36 18.47 14.37
C THR A 155 -2.33 16.99 14.74
N ILE A 156 -1.49 16.21 14.06
CA ILE A 156 -1.14 14.84 14.46
C ILE A 156 -0.10 14.96 15.57
N ASP A 157 -0.46 14.57 16.79
CA ASP A 157 0.40 14.63 17.98
C ASP A 157 0.96 13.25 18.38
N GLU A 158 0.57 12.21 17.65
CA GLU A 158 0.89 10.78 17.88
C GLU A 158 0.49 10.27 19.28
N GLY A 159 -0.33 11.03 19.97
CA GLY A 159 -0.93 10.69 21.25
C GLY A 159 -2.44 10.50 21.15
N ARG A 160 -3.19 11.60 21.05
CA ARG A 160 -4.64 11.60 20.89
C ARG A 160 -5.07 11.57 19.41
N VAL A 161 -4.37 12.28 18.57
CA VAL A 161 -4.53 12.27 17.11
C VAL A 161 -3.31 11.57 16.52
N ILE A 162 -3.49 10.32 16.12
CA ILE A 162 -2.40 9.50 15.62
C ILE A 162 -2.45 9.37 14.10
N SER A 163 -1.29 9.15 13.50
CA SER A 163 -1.17 8.67 12.13
C SER A 163 -1.00 7.14 12.09
N SER A 164 -0.85 6.58 10.88
CA SER A 164 -0.44 5.18 10.72
C SER A 164 0.91 4.89 11.39
N ASN A 165 1.80 5.89 11.51
CA ASN A 165 3.07 5.72 12.21
C ASN A 165 2.89 5.53 13.72
N GLY A 166 1.96 6.26 14.36
CA GLY A 166 1.58 6.06 15.74
C GLY A 166 0.88 4.72 15.95
N ALA A 167 -0.03 4.37 15.04
CA ALA A 167 -0.80 3.14 15.12
C ALA A 167 0.06 1.86 15.13
N VAL A 168 1.24 1.85 14.49
CA VAL A 168 2.18 0.71 14.52
C VAL A 168 3.17 0.75 15.69
N ARG A 169 3.09 1.76 16.57
CA ARG A 169 4.01 1.96 17.70
C ARG A 169 3.34 1.97 19.06
N ASN A 170 2.12 2.48 19.13
CA ASN A 170 1.41 2.63 20.41
C ASN A 170 1.03 1.27 20.96
N GLU A 171 1.59 0.90 22.10
CA GLU A 171 1.34 -0.39 22.75
C GLU A 171 0.00 -0.42 23.52
N GLN A 172 -0.66 0.70 23.68
CA GLN A 172 -1.94 0.80 24.36
C GLN A 172 -3.08 0.96 23.35
N ALA A 173 -3.95 -0.05 23.28
CA ALA A 173 -5.18 0.06 22.53
C ALA A 173 -6.15 1.01 23.23
N PRO A 174 -6.77 1.98 22.54
CA PRO A 174 -7.85 2.79 23.10
C PRO A 174 -9.11 1.95 23.30
N ARG A 175 -10.04 2.39 24.14
CA ARG A 175 -11.36 1.73 24.26
C ARG A 175 -12.25 2.08 23.05
N SER A 176 -12.07 3.29 22.52
CA SER A 176 -12.79 3.79 21.36
C SER A 176 -11.88 4.57 20.43
N LEU A 177 -12.06 4.36 19.11
CA LEU A 177 -11.27 4.97 18.06
C LEU A 177 -12.17 5.50 16.95
N VAL A 178 -11.97 6.76 16.57
CA VAL A 178 -12.51 7.28 15.31
C VAL A 178 -11.40 7.23 14.26
N ILE A 179 -11.69 6.63 13.11
CA ILE A 179 -10.78 6.61 11.95
C ILE A 179 -11.34 7.58 10.91
N ILE A 180 -10.58 8.59 10.55
CA ILE A 180 -10.94 9.55 9.51
C ILE A 180 -10.25 9.15 8.21
N GLY A 181 -11.07 8.73 7.24
CA GLY A 181 -10.66 8.13 5.97
C GLY A 181 -10.90 6.62 5.92
N ALA A 182 -11.53 6.16 4.84
CA ALA A 182 -11.84 4.74 4.62
C ALA A 182 -11.18 4.17 3.35
N GLY A 183 -10.00 4.66 3.00
CA GLY A 183 -9.09 3.99 2.07
C GLY A 183 -8.40 2.80 2.73
N ALA A 184 -7.49 2.14 2.01
CA ALA A 184 -6.80 0.90 2.45
C ALA A 184 -6.24 1.00 3.88
N VAL A 185 -5.54 2.09 4.23
CA VAL A 185 -4.95 2.29 5.56
C VAL A 185 -6.02 2.32 6.65
N GLY A 186 -7.10 3.11 6.45
CA GLY A 186 -8.18 3.21 7.42
C GLY A 186 -8.92 1.87 7.62
N VAL A 187 -9.17 1.15 6.54
CA VAL A 187 -9.83 -0.17 6.54
C VAL A 187 -8.97 -1.22 7.25
N GLU A 188 -7.66 -1.26 6.98
CA GLU A 188 -6.74 -2.20 7.63
C GLU A 188 -6.65 -1.97 9.14
N PHE A 189 -6.52 -0.72 9.58
CA PHE A 189 -6.49 -0.42 11.02
C PHE A 189 -7.85 -0.60 11.70
N ALA A 190 -8.97 -0.37 10.99
CA ALA A 190 -10.30 -0.69 11.53
C ALA A 190 -10.41 -2.19 11.85
N ASP A 191 -9.93 -3.07 10.98
CA ASP A 191 -9.86 -4.51 11.23
C ASP A 191 -8.95 -4.86 12.41
N VAL A 192 -7.74 -4.30 12.46
CA VAL A 192 -6.79 -4.55 13.56
C VAL A 192 -7.42 -4.17 14.90
N TYR A 193 -7.85 -2.92 15.07
CA TYR A 193 -8.35 -2.44 16.36
C TYR A 193 -9.64 -3.15 16.79
N ALA A 194 -10.59 -3.35 15.86
CA ALA A 194 -11.83 -4.07 16.17
C ALA A 194 -11.58 -5.52 16.62
N SER A 195 -10.56 -6.19 16.08
CA SER A 195 -10.19 -7.55 16.49
C SER A 195 -9.69 -7.63 17.94
N TYR A 196 -9.14 -6.53 18.47
CA TYR A 196 -8.75 -6.40 19.88
C TYR A 196 -9.83 -5.78 20.76
N GLY A 197 -11.07 -5.70 20.28
CA GLY A 197 -12.23 -5.23 21.07
C GLY A 197 -12.38 -3.72 21.17
N VAL A 198 -11.63 -2.94 20.39
CA VAL A 198 -11.78 -1.50 20.33
C VAL A 198 -13.09 -1.14 19.62
N LYS A 199 -13.87 -0.22 20.18
CA LYS A 199 -15.06 0.34 19.51
C LYS A 199 -14.61 1.28 18.39
N VAL A 200 -14.71 0.83 17.13
CA VAL A 200 -14.25 1.58 15.96
C VAL A 200 -15.43 2.27 15.26
N THR A 201 -15.25 3.56 14.96
CA THR A 201 -16.11 4.32 14.05
C THR A 201 -15.25 4.87 12.92
N GLN A 202 -15.55 4.48 11.68
CA GLN A 202 -14.85 4.93 10.48
C GLN A 202 -15.68 5.96 9.73
N LEU A 203 -15.07 7.11 9.42
CA LEU A 203 -15.69 8.24 8.72
C LEU A 203 -15.03 8.42 7.35
N GLU A 204 -15.84 8.53 6.30
CA GLU A 204 -15.38 8.77 4.94
C GLU A 204 -16.19 9.91 4.29
N ALA A 205 -15.49 10.85 3.69
CA ALA A 205 -16.11 11.99 3.01
C ALA A 205 -16.75 11.60 1.67
N LEU A 206 -16.24 10.56 1.03
CA LEU A 206 -16.78 10.02 -0.22
C LEU A 206 -17.97 9.08 0.04
N PRO A 207 -18.79 8.79 -0.98
CA PRO A 207 -20.04 8.03 -0.77
C PRO A 207 -19.83 6.56 -0.40
N ARG A 208 -18.61 6.01 -0.47
CA ARG A 208 -18.31 4.60 -0.14
C ARG A 208 -16.93 4.43 0.46
N ILE A 209 -16.74 3.36 1.25
CA ILE A 209 -15.41 2.95 1.72
C ILE A 209 -14.62 2.33 0.55
N LEU A 210 -13.30 2.27 0.66
CA LEU A 210 -12.42 1.84 -0.44
C LEU A 210 -12.82 2.51 -1.76
N PRO A 211 -12.85 3.85 -1.82
CA PRO A 211 -13.53 4.58 -2.90
C PRO A 211 -12.92 4.38 -4.29
N VAL A 212 -11.70 3.86 -4.36
CA VAL A 212 -10.99 3.55 -5.62
C VAL A 212 -11.29 2.15 -6.15
N GLU A 213 -11.89 1.29 -5.32
CA GLU A 213 -12.26 -0.07 -5.70
C GLU A 213 -13.62 -0.12 -6.42
N ASP A 214 -13.93 -1.27 -7.02
CA ASP A 214 -15.24 -1.51 -7.63
C ASP A 214 -16.37 -1.36 -6.61
N GLU A 215 -17.54 -0.88 -7.05
CA GLU A 215 -18.67 -0.56 -6.16
C GLU A 215 -19.17 -1.77 -5.38
N GLU A 216 -19.19 -2.95 -5.99
CA GLU A 216 -19.63 -4.18 -5.35
C GLU A 216 -18.65 -4.62 -4.26
N VAL A 217 -17.34 -4.43 -4.48
CA VAL A 217 -16.30 -4.69 -3.48
C VAL A 217 -16.47 -3.75 -2.28
N SER A 218 -16.68 -2.46 -2.53
CA SER A 218 -16.92 -1.47 -1.49
C SER A 218 -18.17 -1.79 -0.67
N ALA A 219 -19.26 -2.15 -1.33
CA ALA A 219 -20.52 -2.53 -0.68
C ALA A 219 -20.36 -3.80 0.18
N GLN A 220 -19.67 -4.82 -0.33
CA GLN A 220 -19.40 -6.05 0.42
C GLN A 220 -18.55 -5.79 1.65
N MET A 221 -17.50 -4.96 1.55
CA MET A 221 -16.66 -4.60 2.69
C MET A 221 -17.44 -3.84 3.75
N ALA A 222 -18.28 -2.87 3.37
CA ALA A 222 -19.12 -2.13 4.30
C ALA A 222 -20.10 -3.05 5.04
N LYS A 223 -20.72 -4.00 4.33
CA LYS A 223 -21.60 -5.02 4.93
C LYS A 223 -20.87 -5.90 5.93
N THR A 224 -19.66 -6.35 5.59
CA THR A 224 -18.84 -7.17 6.50
C THR A 224 -18.43 -6.39 7.74
N PHE A 225 -17.99 -5.14 7.60
CA PHE A 225 -17.61 -4.30 8.73
C PHE A 225 -18.78 -4.04 9.67
N SER A 226 -19.96 -3.74 9.12
CA SER A 226 -21.18 -3.57 9.93
C SER A 226 -21.51 -4.82 10.75
N ARG A 227 -21.43 -6.03 10.16
CA ARG A 227 -21.66 -7.30 10.89
C ARG A 227 -20.63 -7.55 12.00
N ARG A 228 -19.41 -7.05 11.81
CA ARG A 228 -18.33 -7.13 12.83
C ARG A 228 -18.40 -6.01 13.87
N GLY A 229 -19.44 -5.18 13.86
CA GLY A 229 -19.63 -4.09 14.79
C GLY A 229 -18.74 -2.86 14.55
N ILE A 230 -18.08 -2.77 13.39
CA ILE A 230 -17.35 -1.58 12.97
C ILE A 230 -18.35 -0.57 12.41
N GLY A 231 -18.48 0.59 13.04
CA GLY A 231 -19.33 1.66 12.55
C GLY A 231 -18.75 2.32 11.30
N VAL A 232 -19.44 2.21 10.17
CA VAL A 232 -19.01 2.85 8.89
C VAL A 232 -19.99 3.96 8.55
N ARG A 233 -19.47 5.16 8.31
CA ARG A 233 -20.25 6.33 7.91
C ARG A 233 -19.59 6.99 6.71
N THR A 234 -20.29 7.00 5.59
CA THR A 234 -19.83 7.56 4.32
C THR A 234 -20.60 8.83 3.97
N GLY A 235 -20.04 9.68 3.10
CA GLY A 235 -20.60 10.98 2.79
C GLY A 235 -20.51 11.99 3.95
N VAL A 236 -19.67 11.73 4.96
CA VAL A 236 -19.55 12.54 6.18
C VAL A 236 -18.32 13.42 6.11
N LYS A 237 -18.51 14.72 6.14
CA LYS A 237 -17.43 15.70 6.23
C LYS A 237 -17.03 15.96 7.68
N VAL A 238 -15.76 15.73 7.99
CA VAL A 238 -15.16 16.13 9.27
C VAL A 238 -14.72 17.59 9.17
N SER A 239 -15.25 18.44 10.03
CA SER A 239 -14.93 19.87 10.10
C SER A 239 -13.83 20.20 11.09
N GLY A 240 -13.60 19.33 12.08
CA GLY A 240 -12.53 19.54 13.07
C GLY A 240 -12.39 18.38 14.05
N VAL A 241 -11.26 18.42 14.78
CA VAL A 241 -10.97 17.51 15.90
C VAL A 241 -10.51 18.34 17.08
N LYS A 242 -11.21 18.23 18.20
CA LYS A 242 -10.84 18.87 19.47
C LYS A 242 -10.26 17.85 20.41
N VAL A 243 -9.06 18.13 20.91
CA VAL A 243 -8.35 17.29 21.88
C VAL A 243 -8.61 17.83 23.27
N ALA A 244 -8.99 16.95 24.21
CA ALA A 244 -9.15 17.24 25.61
C ALA A 244 -8.43 16.17 26.47
N THR A 245 -8.27 16.44 27.76
CA THR A 245 -7.60 15.50 28.67
C THR A 245 -8.29 14.13 28.69
N ALA A 246 -9.63 14.10 28.62
CA ALA A 246 -10.42 12.87 28.69
C ALA A 246 -10.48 12.09 27.35
N GLY A 247 -10.17 12.73 26.22
CA GLY A 247 -10.31 12.11 24.90
C GLY A 247 -10.35 13.13 23.78
N VAL A 248 -10.99 12.78 22.69
CA VAL A 248 -11.16 13.62 21.50
C VAL A 248 -12.63 13.75 21.13
N THR A 249 -12.99 14.89 20.56
CA THR A 249 -14.30 15.13 19.94
C THR A 249 -14.09 15.41 18.47
N VAL A 250 -14.64 14.56 17.61
CA VAL A 250 -14.66 14.76 16.15
C VAL A 250 -15.94 15.48 15.79
N GLU A 251 -15.81 16.63 15.15
CA GLU A 251 -16.94 17.45 14.68
C GLU A 251 -17.22 17.14 13.20
N THR A 252 -18.46 16.85 12.90
CA THR A 252 -18.95 16.61 11.52
C THR A 252 -20.05 17.59 11.18
N ASP A 253 -20.54 17.56 9.96
CA ASP A 253 -21.66 18.38 9.47
C ASP A 253 -23.02 18.03 10.09
N GLY A 254 -23.14 16.94 10.88
CA GLY A 254 -24.41 16.52 11.49
C GLY A 254 -24.33 16.21 12.99
N GLU A 255 -23.13 15.96 13.53
CA GLU A 255 -22.98 15.48 14.91
C GLU A 255 -21.57 15.64 15.47
N ARG A 256 -21.47 15.35 16.77
CA ARG A 256 -20.17 15.23 17.48
C ARG A 256 -19.97 13.78 17.90
N ILE A 257 -18.77 13.26 17.66
CA ILE A 257 -18.42 11.89 18.01
C ILE A 257 -17.26 11.94 19.00
N GLU A 258 -17.47 11.36 20.18
CA GLU A 258 -16.44 11.28 21.22
C GLU A 258 -15.71 9.94 21.13
N ALA A 259 -14.39 9.97 21.34
CA ALA A 259 -13.54 8.79 21.39
C ALA A 259 -12.29 9.03 22.25
N ASP A 260 -11.58 7.96 22.58
CA ASP A 260 -10.30 8.07 23.28
C ASP A 260 -9.19 8.58 22.35
N GLN A 261 -9.23 8.19 21.05
CA GLN A 261 -8.26 8.58 20.03
C GLN A 261 -8.90 8.77 18.65
N VAL A 262 -8.18 9.48 17.79
CA VAL A 262 -8.45 9.59 16.34
C VAL A 262 -7.26 9.06 15.56
N LEU A 263 -7.53 8.20 14.57
CA LEU A 263 -6.55 7.84 13.54
C LEU A 263 -6.81 8.67 12.27
N MET A 264 -5.81 9.44 11.86
CA MET A 264 -5.84 10.21 10.63
C MET A 264 -5.38 9.35 9.46
N ALA A 265 -6.30 8.95 8.58
CA ALA A 265 -6.08 8.08 7.43
C ALA A 265 -6.54 8.71 6.10
N VAL A 266 -6.43 10.06 5.99
CA VAL A 266 -6.91 10.86 4.83
C VAL A 266 -5.92 10.93 3.66
N GLY A 267 -5.03 9.97 3.57
CA GLY A 267 -4.04 9.86 2.50
C GLY A 267 -2.65 10.34 2.88
N ARG A 268 -1.80 10.48 1.87
CA ARG A 268 -0.37 10.81 2.04
C ARG A 268 0.02 11.97 1.12
N ALA A 269 1.07 12.69 1.48
CA ALA A 269 1.67 13.75 0.66
C ALA A 269 3.13 13.42 0.36
N ALA A 270 3.55 13.59 -0.88
CA ALA A 270 4.94 13.38 -1.26
C ALA A 270 5.87 14.37 -0.54
N LYS A 271 7.06 13.91 -0.14
CA LYS A 271 8.09 14.73 0.49
C LYS A 271 8.88 15.49 -0.58
N VAL A 272 8.29 16.51 -1.16
CA VAL A 272 8.93 17.35 -2.21
C VAL A 272 9.58 18.62 -1.68
N THR A 273 9.28 19.01 -0.44
CA THR A 273 9.83 20.21 0.17
C THR A 273 11.19 19.97 0.82
N SER A 274 12.01 21.03 0.88
CA SER A 274 13.32 21.01 1.55
C SER A 274 14.34 20.01 0.98
N LEU A 275 14.17 19.59 -0.28
CA LEU A 275 15.13 18.75 -1.01
C LEU A 275 15.97 19.56 -2.01
N GLY A 276 15.73 20.86 -2.16
CA GLY A 276 16.42 21.72 -3.12
C GLY A 276 15.83 21.67 -4.54
N LEU A 277 14.65 21.09 -4.74
CA LEU A 277 14.04 20.90 -6.06
C LEU A 277 13.73 22.21 -6.78
N GLU A 278 13.14 23.16 -6.06
CA GLU A 278 12.73 24.47 -6.60
C GLU A 278 13.92 25.25 -7.17
N ALA A 279 15.04 25.29 -6.42
CA ALA A 279 16.27 25.98 -6.84
C ALA A 279 16.90 25.40 -8.11
N LEU A 280 16.60 24.16 -8.44
CA LEU A 280 17.08 23.46 -9.63
C LEU A 280 16.08 23.47 -10.81
N GLY A 281 14.91 24.08 -10.64
CA GLY A 281 13.89 24.12 -11.66
C GLY A 281 13.22 22.77 -11.93
N VAL A 282 13.19 21.86 -10.94
CA VAL A 282 12.47 20.58 -11.04
C VAL A 282 10.98 20.86 -11.06
N THR A 283 10.30 20.36 -12.08
CA THR A 283 8.85 20.51 -12.22
C THR A 283 8.11 19.66 -11.18
N VAL A 284 7.28 20.32 -10.37
CA VAL A 284 6.39 19.69 -9.40
C VAL A 284 4.95 20.03 -9.79
N ASP A 285 4.15 19.02 -10.14
CA ASP A 285 2.74 19.17 -10.47
C ASP A 285 1.87 18.52 -9.40
N ARG A 286 0.87 19.25 -8.90
CA ARG A 286 -0.09 18.79 -7.87
C ARG A 286 0.60 18.11 -6.66
N GLY A 287 1.82 18.56 -6.31
CA GLY A 287 2.59 18.04 -5.18
C GLY A 287 3.45 16.82 -5.49
N PHE A 288 3.60 16.42 -6.76
CA PHE A 288 4.44 15.31 -7.20
C PHE A 288 5.49 15.78 -8.20
N VAL A 289 6.66 15.16 -8.20
CA VAL A 289 7.70 15.42 -9.19
C VAL A 289 7.29 14.83 -10.53
N SER A 290 7.25 15.66 -11.56
CA SER A 290 6.97 15.21 -12.93
C SER A 290 8.15 14.44 -13.49
N VAL A 291 7.89 13.23 -14.02
CA VAL A 291 8.90 12.35 -14.60
C VAL A 291 8.49 11.85 -15.99
N SER A 292 9.49 11.55 -16.80
CA SER A 292 9.30 10.84 -18.08
C SER A 292 8.98 9.36 -17.87
N PRO A 293 8.62 8.59 -18.90
CA PRO A 293 8.47 7.13 -18.79
C PRO A 293 9.75 6.40 -18.33
N SER A 294 10.93 7.02 -18.44
CA SER A 294 12.21 6.50 -17.94
C SER A 294 12.55 6.99 -16.52
N MET A 295 11.61 7.60 -15.84
CA MET A 295 11.73 8.18 -14.48
C MET A 295 12.66 9.40 -14.39
N GLU A 296 13.15 9.97 -15.49
CA GLU A 296 13.94 11.20 -15.50
C GLU A 296 13.03 12.42 -15.28
N THR A 297 13.47 13.37 -14.47
CA THR A 297 12.75 14.63 -14.20
C THR A 297 12.94 15.63 -15.34
N SER A 298 12.43 16.87 -15.17
CA SER A 298 12.73 17.99 -16.09
C SER A 298 14.21 18.40 -16.09
N VAL A 299 15.01 17.91 -15.13
CA VAL A 299 16.44 18.20 -14.99
C VAL A 299 17.25 16.95 -15.36
N ARG A 300 18.06 17.06 -16.41
CA ARG A 300 18.84 15.93 -16.93
C ARG A 300 19.75 15.31 -15.84
N GLY A 301 19.77 13.99 -15.78
CA GLY A 301 20.56 13.23 -14.81
C GLY A 301 19.93 13.13 -13.43
N LEU A 302 18.78 13.78 -13.21
CA LEU A 302 18.01 13.71 -11.97
C LEU A 302 16.73 12.90 -12.19
N TYR A 303 16.55 11.86 -11.42
CA TYR A 303 15.41 10.92 -11.47
C TYR A 303 14.56 11.01 -10.22
N ALA A 304 13.29 10.65 -10.31
CA ALA A 304 12.42 10.51 -9.14
C ALA A 304 11.55 9.25 -9.26
N VAL A 305 11.41 8.52 -8.14
CA VAL A 305 10.66 7.26 -8.08
C VAL A 305 9.81 7.16 -6.81
N GLY A 306 8.85 6.28 -6.84
CA GLY A 306 7.95 6.00 -5.72
C GLY A 306 6.92 7.09 -5.49
N ASP A 307 6.57 7.32 -4.23
CA ASP A 307 5.51 8.27 -3.86
C ASP A 307 5.81 9.71 -4.33
N MET A 308 7.08 10.05 -4.58
CA MET A 308 7.46 11.35 -5.11
C MET A 308 7.01 11.57 -6.55
N ALA A 309 7.02 10.51 -7.37
CA ALA A 309 6.63 10.56 -8.78
C ALA A 309 5.10 10.48 -9.00
N GLY A 310 4.32 10.37 -7.91
CA GLY A 310 2.86 10.28 -8.00
C GLY A 310 2.33 8.91 -8.44
N GLY A 311 1.14 8.89 -9.04
CA GLY A 311 0.43 7.65 -9.37
C GLY A 311 -0.04 6.91 -8.11
N PRO A 312 -0.30 5.60 -8.19
CA PRO A 312 -0.61 4.80 -7.02
C PRO A 312 0.55 4.82 -6.01
N LEU A 313 0.28 5.18 -4.75
CA LEU A 313 1.30 5.22 -3.70
C LEU A 313 1.55 3.81 -3.13
N LEU A 314 2.13 2.95 -3.97
CA LEU A 314 2.32 1.52 -3.72
C LEU A 314 3.80 1.13 -3.79
N ALA A 315 4.23 0.29 -2.85
CA ALA A 315 5.63 -0.13 -2.73
C ALA A 315 6.14 -0.87 -3.98
N HIS A 316 5.34 -1.78 -4.54
CA HIS A 316 5.70 -2.56 -5.72
C HIS A 316 5.77 -1.69 -6.99
N LYS A 317 4.90 -0.66 -7.14
CA LYS A 317 5.03 0.35 -8.18
C LYS A 317 6.36 1.10 -8.05
N ALA A 318 6.69 1.54 -6.83
CA ALA A 318 7.95 2.22 -6.54
C ALA A 318 9.18 1.33 -6.85
N MET A 319 9.13 0.03 -6.55
CA MET A 319 10.18 -0.93 -6.88
C MET A 319 10.37 -1.04 -8.39
N ALA A 320 9.28 -1.16 -9.15
CA ALA A 320 9.33 -1.23 -10.63
C ALA A 320 9.93 0.05 -11.22
N GLU A 321 9.50 1.23 -10.75
CA GLU A 321 10.07 2.53 -11.15
C GLU A 321 11.56 2.62 -10.81
N GLY A 322 11.97 2.10 -9.65
CA GLY A 322 13.37 2.06 -9.24
C GLY A 322 14.24 1.22 -10.19
N VAL A 323 13.72 0.09 -10.70
CA VAL A 323 14.40 -0.72 -11.71
C VAL A 323 14.50 0.03 -13.03
N VAL A 324 13.40 0.65 -13.51
CA VAL A 324 13.40 1.45 -14.75
C VAL A 324 14.42 2.58 -14.68
N ALA A 325 14.46 3.34 -13.58
CA ALA A 325 15.44 4.40 -13.41
C ALA A 325 16.90 3.88 -13.45
N ALA A 326 17.18 2.79 -12.73
CA ALA A 326 18.51 2.18 -12.67
C ALA A 326 18.99 1.67 -14.02
N GLU A 327 18.13 0.98 -14.77
CA GLU A 327 18.43 0.44 -16.09
C GLU A 327 18.61 1.56 -17.13
N THR A 328 17.78 2.61 -17.07
CA THR A 328 17.95 3.81 -17.90
C THR A 328 19.31 4.49 -17.65
N ILE A 329 19.70 4.67 -16.38
CA ILE A 329 20.99 5.25 -16.00
C ILE A 329 22.15 4.41 -16.53
N ALA A 330 22.01 3.09 -16.54
CA ALA A 330 23.01 2.17 -17.08
C ALA A 330 23.05 2.11 -18.63
N GLY A 331 22.26 2.93 -19.32
CA GLY A 331 22.19 2.99 -20.77
C GLY A 331 21.37 1.86 -21.42
N GLN A 332 20.55 1.17 -20.64
CA GLN A 332 19.57 0.20 -21.14
C GLN A 332 18.28 0.90 -21.56
N HIS A 333 17.42 0.19 -22.27
CA HIS A 333 16.10 0.66 -22.72
C HIS A 333 14.99 -0.18 -22.07
N PRO A 334 14.74 0.00 -20.75
CA PRO A 334 13.72 -0.79 -20.06
C PRO A 334 12.32 -0.49 -20.59
N ARG A 335 11.43 -1.48 -20.50
CA ARG A 335 10.00 -1.27 -20.72
C ARG A 335 9.49 -0.32 -19.60
N PRO A 336 8.77 0.75 -19.95
CA PRO A 336 8.13 1.62 -18.96
C PRO A 336 7.16 0.85 -18.05
N VAL A 337 6.91 1.39 -16.85
CA VAL A 337 5.92 0.82 -15.94
C VAL A 337 4.52 0.95 -16.55
N ASP A 338 3.82 -0.16 -16.68
CA ASP A 338 2.41 -0.17 -17.05
C ASP A 338 1.55 0.08 -15.80
N TYR A 339 1.17 1.34 -15.60
CA TYR A 339 0.34 1.74 -14.46
C TYR A 339 -1.09 1.18 -14.52
N GLY A 340 -1.57 0.78 -15.70
CA GLY A 340 -2.86 0.11 -15.88
C GLY A 340 -2.87 -1.34 -15.38
N ASN A 341 -1.67 -1.93 -15.14
CA ASN A 341 -1.52 -3.29 -14.66
C ASN A 341 -0.83 -3.38 -13.28
N VAL A 342 -0.85 -2.31 -12.49
CA VAL A 342 -0.35 -2.32 -11.11
C VAL A 342 -1.47 -2.81 -10.19
N PRO A 343 -1.33 -3.97 -9.51
CA PRO A 343 -2.38 -4.46 -8.61
C PRO A 343 -2.50 -3.58 -7.37
N SER A 344 -3.74 -3.37 -6.91
CA SER A 344 -4.07 -2.76 -5.62
C SER A 344 -4.43 -3.84 -4.61
N CYS A 345 -3.98 -3.70 -3.36
CA CYS A 345 -4.24 -4.69 -2.31
C CYS A 345 -4.55 -4.02 -0.97
N THR A 346 -5.63 -4.47 -0.31
CA THR A 346 -6.00 -4.12 1.06
C THR A 346 -6.14 -5.41 1.86
N TYR A 347 -5.36 -5.53 2.94
CA TYR A 347 -5.14 -6.78 3.68
C TYR A 347 -6.06 -6.96 4.90
N ALA A 348 -7.16 -6.22 4.96
CA ALA A 348 -8.19 -6.43 5.99
C ALA A 348 -8.92 -7.77 5.77
N ARG A 349 -9.82 -8.13 6.66
CA ARG A 349 -10.67 -9.32 6.51
C ARG A 349 -12.11 -8.93 6.20
N PRO A 350 -12.61 -9.34 5.03
CA PRO A 350 -11.94 -10.05 3.93
C PRO A 350 -10.87 -9.19 3.24
N GLN A 351 -9.88 -9.85 2.61
CA GLN A 351 -8.89 -9.15 1.79
C GLN A 351 -9.55 -8.58 0.54
N VAL A 352 -8.99 -7.48 0.01
CA VAL A 352 -9.42 -6.91 -1.27
C VAL A 352 -8.20 -6.81 -2.18
N ALA A 353 -8.37 -7.19 -3.43
CA ALA A 353 -7.37 -6.97 -4.46
C ALA A 353 -8.03 -6.64 -5.80
N SER A 354 -7.38 -5.77 -6.56
CA SER A 354 -7.85 -5.39 -7.88
C SER A 354 -6.70 -5.13 -8.85
N VAL A 355 -6.95 -5.30 -10.14
CA VAL A 355 -6.05 -4.89 -11.22
C VAL A 355 -6.88 -4.43 -12.41
N GLY A 356 -6.45 -3.39 -13.11
CA GLY A 356 -7.13 -2.85 -14.28
C GLY A 356 -8.31 -1.93 -13.95
N MET A 357 -9.30 -1.88 -14.82
CA MET A 357 -10.43 -0.94 -14.74
C MET A 357 -11.58 -1.50 -13.91
N ILE A 358 -12.22 -0.66 -13.10
CA ILE A 358 -13.53 -0.96 -12.52
C ILE A 358 -14.60 -0.97 -13.61
N GLU A 359 -15.69 -1.69 -13.39
CA GLU A 359 -16.79 -1.81 -14.37
C GLU A 359 -17.32 -0.44 -14.85
N ALA A 360 -17.54 0.49 -13.93
CA ALA A 360 -18.03 1.84 -14.28
C ALA A 360 -17.07 2.59 -15.22
N ALA A 361 -15.75 2.46 -15.01
CA ALA A 361 -14.74 3.07 -15.88
C ALA A 361 -14.69 2.40 -17.25
N ALA A 362 -14.78 1.08 -17.33
CA ALA A 362 -14.80 0.36 -18.59
C ALA A 362 -16.02 0.75 -19.45
N ARG A 363 -17.20 0.84 -18.84
CA ARG A 363 -18.43 1.28 -19.52
C ARG A 363 -18.35 2.76 -19.97
N SER A 364 -17.81 3.64 -19.13
CA SER A 364 -17.68 5.07 -19.49
C SER A 364 -16.68 5.31 -20.62
N ASN A 365 -15.73 4.40 -20.83
CA ASN A 365 -14.81 4.42 -21.98
C ASN A 365 -15.44 3.88 -23.27
N GLY A 366 -16.76 3.65 -23.29
CA GLY A 366 -17.51 3.19 -24.47
C GLY A 366 -17.33 1.69 -24.81
N ARG A 367 -16.75 0.90 -23.88
CA ARG A 367 -16.62 -0.56 -24.07
C ARG A 367 -17.92 -1.28 -23.75
N GLU A 368 -18.34 -2.21 -24.60
CA GLU A 368 -19.34 -3.21 -24.25
C GLU A 368 -18.67 -4.30 -23.40
N VAL A 369 -19.08 -4.42 -22.13
CA VAL A 369 -18.39 -5.29 -21.18
C VAL A 369 -19.17 -6.57 -20.90
N ALA A 370 -18.44 -7.68 -20.82
CA ALA A 370 -18.87 -8.93 -20.20
C ALA A 370 -18.43 -8.91 -18.72
N ILE A 371 -19.35 -9.27 -17.85
CA ILE A 371 -19.10 -9.31 -16.40
C ILE A 371 -19.29 -10.73 -15.90
N GLY A 372 -18.26 -11.28 -15.29
CA GLY A 372 -18.34 -12.56 -14.58
C GLY A 372 -18.23 -12.36 -13.08
N ARG A 373 -18.96 -13.18 -12.33
CA ARG A 373 -18.89 -13.20 -10.85
C ARG A 373 -18.93 -14.64 -10.36
N PHE A 374 -18.14 -14.89 -9.31
CA PHE A 374 -18.22 -16.17 -8.59
C PHE A 374 -18.06 -15.92 -7.09
N PRO A 375 -19.05 -16.29 -6.27
CA PRO A 375 -19.01 -16.10 -4.82
C PRO A 375 -18.17 -17.20 -4.15
N PHE A 376 -17.41 -16.85 -3.13
CA PHE A 376 -16.62 -17.82 -2.36
C PHE A 376 -17.49 -18.82 -1.58
N THR A 377 -18.77 -18.55 -1.38
CA THR A 377 -19.73 -19.54 -0.83
C THR A 377 -19.89 -20.79 -1.70
N ALA A 378 -19.59 -20.71 -2.99
CA ALA A 378 -19.61 -21.83 -3.92
C ALA A 378 -18.22 -22.49 -4.11
N SER A 379 -17.16 -21.95 -3.50
CA SER A 379 -15.82 -22.53 -3.57
C SER A 379 -15.61 -23.58 -2.50
N GLY A 380 -15.34 -24.83 -2.89
CA GLY A 380 -15.06 -25.92 -1.95
C GLY A 380 -13.88 -25.62 -1.02
N LYS A 381 -12.83 -24.96 -1.50
CA LYS A 381 -11.68 -24.56 -0.70
C LYS A 381 -12.05 -23.49 0.32
N ALA A 382 -12.82 -22.47 -0.07
CA ALA A 382 -13.27 -21.41 0.84
C ALA A 382 -14.16 -21.97 1.96
N VAL A 383 -15.07 -22.91 1.61
CA VAL A 383 -15.89 -23.62 2.59
C VAL A 383 -15.03 -24.43 3.56
N ALA A 384 -14.04 -25.16 3.06
CA ALA A 384 -13.12 -25.94 3.91
C ALA A 384 -12.28 -25.07 4.86
N LEU A 385 -11.96 -23.84 4.46
CA LEU A 385 -11.26 -22.86 5.30
C LEU A 385 -12.19 -22.17 6.34
N GLY A 386 -13.52 -22.24 6.14
CA GLY A 386 -14.47 -21.44 6.92
C GLY A 386 -14.44 -19.95 6.58
N GLU A 387 -13.96 -19.59 5.37
CA GLU A 387 -13.78 -18.22 4.89
C GLU A 387 -14.51 -18.03 3.56
N THR A 388 -15.84 -17.86 3.64
CA THR A 388 -16.71 -17.86 2.44
C THR A 388 -17.21 -16.46 2.04
N GLU A 389 -16.77 -15.42 2.73
CA GLU A 389 -17.18 -14.04 2.42
C GLU A 389 -16.53 -13.54 1.15
N GLY A 390 -17.36 -12.94 0.28
CA GLY A 390 -16.89 -12.22 -0.90
C GLY A 390 -17.02 -12.99 -2.19
N PHE A 391 -16.31 -12.51 -3.19
CA PHE A 391 -16.42 -13.00 -4.57
C PHE A 391 -15.20 -12.59 -5.41
N VAL A 392 -15.06 -13.22 -6.57
CA VAL A 392 -14.23 -12.77 -7.68
C VAL A 392 -15.13 -12.15 -8.74
N LYS A 393 -14.78 -10.94 -9.22
CA LYS A 393 -15.45 -10.23 -10.31
C LYS A 393 -14.46 -9.97 -11.43
N VAL A 394 -14.81 -10.42 -12.65
CA VAL A 394 -14.04 -10.19 -13.88
C VAL A 394 -14.80 -9.22 -14.77
N VAL A 395 -14.11 -8.21 -15.28
CA VAL A 395 -14.60 -7.23 -16.26
C VAL A 395 -13.82 -7.43 -17.54
N ALA A 396 -14.48 -7.82 -18.61
CA ALA A 396 -13.83 -8.08 -19.90
C ALA A 396 -14.51 -7.30 -21.03
N ASP A 397 -13.79 -7.04 -22.11
CA ASP A 397 -14.35 -6.55 -23.35
C ASP A 397 -15.14 -7.69 -24.03
N LYS A 398 -16.40 -7.45 -24.31
CA LYS A 398 -17.31 -8.48 -24.82
C LYS A 398 -16.95 -8.94 -26.23
N ALA A 399 -16.37 -8.07 -27.03
CA ALA A 399 -16.05 -8.37 -28.43
C ALA A 399 -14.74 -9.16 -28.57
N THR A 400 -13.75 -8.84 -27.74
CA THR A 400 -12.40 -9.38 -27.88
C THR A 400 -12.02 -10.40 -26.80
N GLY A 401 -12.76 -10.44 -25.69
CA GLY A 401 -12.40 -11.24 -24.51
C GLY A 401 -11.24 -10.65 -23.71
N GLU A 402 -10.73 -9.42 -24.03
CA GLU A 402 -9.67 -8.75 -23.29
C GLU A 402 -10.09 -8.57 -21.82
N ILE A 403 -9.22 -8.96 -20.89
CA ILE A 403 -9.43 -8.77 -19.46
C ILE A 403 -9.15 -7.30 -19.10
N LEU A 404 -10.20 -6.49 -18.98
CA LEU A 404 -10.12 -5.06 -18.66
C LEU A 404 -9.80 -4.81 -17.19
N GLY A 405 -10.35 -5.62 -16.31
CA GLY A 405 -10.09 -5.52 -14.89
C GLY A 405 -10.64 -6.70 -14.09
N VAL A 406 -10.04 -6.90 -12.91
CA VAL A 406 -10.46 -7.95 -11.97
C VAL A 406 -10.48 -7.38 -10.56
N HIS A 407 -11.53 -7.73 -9.81
CA HIS A 407 -11.80 -7.23 -8.47
C HIS A 407 -12.17 -8.40 -7.58
N ILE A 408 -11.39 -8.62 -6.54
CA ILE A 408 -11.55 -9.74 -5.62
C ILE A 408 -11.76 -9.19 -4.21
N ILE A 409 -12.77 -9.70 -3.54
CA ILE A 409 -12.93 -9.52 -2.09
C ILE A 409 -13.16 -10.89 -1.48
N GLY A 410 -12.27 -11.33 -0.58
CA GLY A 410 -12.36 -12.67 0.00
C GLY A 410 -11.03 -13.18 0.54
N PRO A 411 -10.97 -14.49 0.86
CA PRO A 411 -9.75 -15.12 1.35
C PRO A 411 -8.64 -15.08 0.28
N GLU A 412 -7.42 -14.76 0.71
CA GLU A 412 -6.20 -14.74 -0.12
C GLU A 412 -6.34 -13.92 -1.43
N ALA A 413 -7.25 -12.94 -1.46
CA ALA A 413 -7.47 -12.10 -2.64
C ALA A 413 -6.16 -11.45 -3.14
N THR A 414 -5.28 -11.06 -2.21
CA THR A 414 -4.00 -10.40 -2.50
C THR A 414 -2.96 -11.33 -3.15
N GLU A 415 -3.16 -12.65 -3.07
CA GLU A 415 -2.34 -13.65 -3.76
C GLU A 415 -2.96 -14.03 -5.10
N ILE A 416 -4.28 -14.28 -5.15
CA ILE A 416 -5.01 -14.72 -6.34
C ILE A 416 -4.93 -13.68 -7.48
N ILE A 417 -4.94 -12.39 -7.17
CA ILE A 417 -4.94 -11.30 -8.16
C ILE A 417 -3.77 -11.40 -9.15
N HIS A 418 -2.65 -12.03 -8.76
CA HIS A 418 -1.46 -12.12 -9.59
C HIS A 418 -1.63 -12.98 -10.82
N GLU A 419 -2.54 -13.96 -10.81
CA GLU A 419 -2.91 -14.74 -12.00
C GLU A 419 -3.38 -13.81 -13.12
N PHE A 420 -4.28 -12.89 -12.80
CA PHE A 420 -4.78 -11.93 -13.77
C PHE A 420 -3.76 -10.83 -14.12
N ALA A 421 -2.94 -10.41 -13.17
CA ALA A 421 -1.87 -9.45 -13.46
C ALA A 421 -0.85 -10.02 -14.47
N VAL A 422 -0.50 -11.31 -14.35
CA VAL A 422 0.34 -12.04 -15.32
C VAL A 422 -0.40 -12.20 -16.64
N GLY A 423 -1.67 -12.65 -16.62
CA GLY A 423 -2.49 -12.80 -17.81
C GLY A 423 -2.54 -11.49 -18.62
N ARG A 424 -2.85 -10.36 -17.97
CA ARG A 424 -2.87 -9.03 -18.61
C ARG A 424 -1.50 -8.62 -19.17
N THR A 425 -0.40 -8.93 -18.46
CA THR A 425 0.96 -8.65 -18.98
C THR A 425 1.26 -9.41 -20.26
N LEU A 426 0.70 -10.62 -20.41
CA LEU A 426 0.84 -11.49 -21.55
C LEU A 426 -0.25 -11.27 -22.63
N GLU A 427 -1.13 -10.27 -22.42
CA GLU A 427 -2.27 -9.97 -23.30
C GLU A 427 -3.23 -11.17 -23.46
N ALA A 428 -3.34 -12.00 -22.40
CA ALA A 428 -4.29 -13.11 -22.36
C ALA A 428 -5.73 -12.58 -22.33
N THR A 429 -6.61 -13.34 -22.97
CA THR A 429 -8.06 -13.12 -22.95
C THR A 429 -8.73 -14.04 -21.92
N LEU A 430 -10.05 -14.01 -21.85
CA LEU A 430 -10.83 -14.94 -21.01
C LEU A 430 -10.54 -16.40 -21.37
N GLU A 431 -10.29 -16.69 -22.66
CA GLU A 431 -10.08 -18.03 -23.16
C GLU A 431 -8.82 -18.70 -22.58
N GLU A 432 -7.70 -17.97 -22.48
CA GLU A 432 -6.46 -18.51 -21.91
C GLU A 432 -6.62 -18.85 -20.43
N ILE A 433 -7.38 -18.04 -19.68
CA ILE A 433 -7.66 -18.34 -18.27
C ILE A 433 -8.53 -19.59 -18.16
N VAL A 434 -9.57 -19.73 -18.99
CA VAL A 434 -10.49 -20.88 -18.96
C VAL A 434 -9.80 -22.17 -19.39
N HIS A 435 -8.88 -22.12 -20.36
CA HIS A 435 -8.13 -23.29 -20.80
C HIS A 435 -6.99 -23.69 -19.86
N THR A 436 -6.64 -22.81 -18.90
CA THR A 436 -5.66 -23.14 -17.86
C THR A 436 -6.26 -24.12 -16.85
N ILE A 437 -5.61 -25.26 -16.63
CA ILE A 437 -6.07 -26.25 -15.63
C ILE A 437 -5.75 -25.72 -14.23
N HIS A 438 -6.78 -25.45 -13.44
CA HIS A 438 -6.65 -25.03 -12.05
C HIS A 438 -6.61 -26.24 -11.13
N ALA A 439 -5.70 -26.22 -10.16
CA ALA A 439 -5.59 -27.30 -9.20
C ALA A 439 -6.80 -27.35 -8.25
N HIS A 440 -7.28 -28.56 -7.93
CA HIS A 440 -8.40 -28.80 -7.01
C HIS A 440 -7.93 -29.46 -5.70
N PRO A 441 -8.41 -28.99 -4.52
CA PRO A 441 -9.20 -27.80 -4.29
C PRO A 441 -8.32 -26.57 -4.01
N THR A 442 -8.58 -25.46 -4.69
CA THR A 442 -7.88 -24.19 -4.48
C THR A 442 -8.84 -22.99 -4.50
N LEU A 443 -8.39 -21.84 -4.00
CA LEU A 443 -9.13 -20.60 -4.14
C LEU A 443 -9.05 -20.03 -5.57
N SER A 444 -8.02 -20.38 -6.35
CA SER A 444 -7.88 -19.98 -7.75
C SER A 444 -8.99 -20.54 -8.66
N GLU A 445 -9.66 -21.63 -8.26
CA GLU A 445 -10.85 -22.11 -8.99
C GLU A 445 -11.96 -21.05 -9.03
N ALA A 446 -12.02 -20.14 -8.05
CA ALA A 446 -12.95 -19.02 -8.08
C ALA A 446 -12.62 -18.01 -9.19
N ALA A 447 -11.34 -17.86 -9.56
CA ALA A 447 -10.91 -17.05 -10.70
C ALA A 447 -11.38 -17.68 -12.02
N LEU A 448 -11.20 -19.00 -12.18
CA LEU A 448 -11.69 -19.77 -13.32
C LEU A 448 -13.21 -19.62 -13.48
N GLU A 449 -13.97 -19.87 -12.41
CA GLU A 449 -15.43 -19.82 -12.44
C GLU A 449 -15.98 -18.41 -12.74
N ALA A 450 -15.35 -17.38 -12.18
CA ALA A 450 -15.70 -16.00 -12.50
C ALA A 450 -15.41 -15.68 -13.98
N THR A 451 -14.36 -16.24 -14.56
CA THR A 451 -14.02 -16.10 -15.98
C THR A 451 -15.03 -16.84 -16.86
N LEU A 452 -15.38 -18.07 -16.51
CA LEU A 452 -16.45 -18.83 -17.16
C LEU A 452 -17.80 -18.10 -17.08
N SER A 453 -18.10 -17.49 -15.95
CA SER A 453 -19.30 -16.65 -15.76
C SER A 453 -19.34 -15.46 -16.73
N ALA A 454 -18.19 -14.81 -17.00
CA ALA A 454 -18.11 -13.73 -17.99
C ALA A 454 -18.42 -14.20 -19.42
N LEU A 455 -18.14 -15.47 -19.73
CA LEU A 455 -18.48 -16.11 -21.00
C LEU A 455 -19.90 -16.69 -21.02
N GLY A 456 -20.65 -16.64 -19.92
CA GLY A 456 -21.98 -17.25 -19.80
C GLY A 456 -21.95 -18.76 -19.57
N HIS A 457 -20.82 -19.34 -19.17
CA HIS A 457 -20.59 -20.79 -19.06
C HIS A 457 -20.24 -21.25 -17.64
N ALA A 458 -20.60 -20.47 -16.60
CA ALA A 458 -20.37 -20.88 -15.21
C ALA A 458 -20.95 -22.29 -14.93
N ILE A 459 -20.20 -23.12 -14.21
CA ILE A 459 -20.55 -24.51 -13.95
C ILE A 459 -21.09 -24.69 -12.52
N HIS A 460 -20.50 -23.97 -11.55
CA HIS A 460 -20.77 -24.22 -10.13
C HIS A 460 -21.66 -23.16 -9.46
N ILE A 461 -22.32 -22.29 -10.25
CA ILE A 461 -23.31 -21.30 -9.79
C ILE A 461 -24.53 -21.28 -10.70
#